data_a5ffbb7a33b0af587dd41443c5a90ff2
#
_entry.id   a5ffbb7a33b0af587dd41443c5a90ff2
#
_cell.length_a   1.000
_cell.length_b   1.000
_cell.length_c   1.000
_cell.angle_alpha   90.00
_cell.angle_beta   90.00
_cell.angle_gamma   90.00
#
_symmetry.space_group_name_H-M   'P 1'
#
loop_
_entity.id
_entity.type
_entity.pdbx_description
1 polymer ?
#
loop_
_entity_poly.entity_id
_entity_poly.type
_entity_poly.pdbx_seq_one_letter_code
_entity_poly.pdbx_strand_id
1 'polypeptide(L)'
;LIALATDGRRRGVIGLPLDMVAMEQGIAGLVPALRPDGWADAAAAIMTTDTRPKLASARLSSGAVITGIAKGAGMIAPHMATMLALIATDASIPPTDLDRYLRVAVEESFNRIVVDGDMSTNDTALLLANGAAGLAEGDPAEFQAALTGVCIALAQAIVRDGEGATKFVTVEVGGAADEANARRIARQIAISPLVKTAFYGADANWGRILAAAGYAGVALDPARL
;
A
#
# COMPACT_ATOMS: atom_id res chain seq x y z
N LEU A 1 -2.39 -4.92 19.61
CA LEU A 1 -1.36 -5.10 18.55
C LEU A 1 -0.37 -3.92 18.53
N ILE A 2 -0.89 -2.70 18.65
CA ILE A 2 -0.09 -1.47 18.53
C ILE A 2 0.87 -1.28 19.73
N ALA A 3 0.45 -1.62 20.94
CA ALA A 3 1.29 -1.49 22.14
C ALA A 3 2.52 -2.41 22.16
N LEU A 4 2.52 -3.50 21.40
CA LEU A 4 3.64 -4.43 21.36
C LEU A 4 4.75 -4.02 20.38
N ALA A 5 4.50 -3.04 19.54
CA ALA A 5 5.49 -2.48 18.64
C ALA A 5 6.50 -1.55 19.32
N THR A 6 6.32 -1.20 20.59
CA THR A 6 7.18 -0.25 21.32
C THR A 6 8.51 -0.83 21.78
N ASP A 7 8.64 -2.17 21.90
CA ASP A 7 9.94 -2.80 22.09
C ASP A 7 10.57 -3.14 20.72
N GLY A 8 11.39 -2.23 20.21
CA GLY A 8 12.01 -2.27 18.88
C GLY A 8 12.82 -3.52 18.51
N ARG A 9 12.82 -4.57 19.32
CA ARG A 9 13.67 -5.75 19.17
C ARG A 9 12.95 -7.03 18.72
N ARG A 10 11.59 -7.04 18.63
CA ARG A 10 10.82 -8.26 18.33
C ARG A 10 9.69 -8.05 17.32
N ARG A 11 9.96 -7.34 16.26
CA ARG A 11 8.99 -7.05 15.22
C ARG A 11 8.93 -8.22 14.23
N GLY A 12 8.12 -9.23 14.54
CA GLY A 12 7.68 -10.25 13.57
C GLY A 12 8.73 -10.74 12.57
N VAL A 13 9.94 -11.11 13.04
CA VAL A 13 10.96 -11.69 12.16
C VAL A 13 10.42 -13.01 11.63
N ILE A 14 10.42 -13.19 10.30
CA ILE A 14 9.98 -14.43 9.65
C ILE A 14 10.73 -15.61 10.26
N GLY A 15 9.97 -16.64 10.66
CA GLY A 15 10.52 -17.87 11.26
C GLY A 15 10.71 -17.83 12.79
N LEU A 16 10.46 -16.69 13.45
CA LEU A 16 10.46 -16.62 14.91
C LEU A 16 9.04 -16.57 15.46
N PRO A 17 8.68 -17.42 16.44
CA PRO A 17 7.37 -17.35 17.10
C PRO A 17 7.17 -15.99 17.80
N LEU A 18 5.94 -15.48 17.74
CA LEU A 18 5.55 -14.31 18.52
C LEU A 18 5.45 -14.67 20.00
N ASP A 19 5.80 -13.72 20.87
CA ASP A 19 5.55 -13.82 22.31
C ASP A 19 4.06 -13.60 22.57
N MET A 20 3.29 -14.69 22.59
CA MET A 20 1.83 -14.63 22.73
C MET A 20 1.40 -14.07 24.10
N VAL A 21 2.19 -14.30 25.15
CA VAL A 21 1.89 -13.76 26.50
C VAL A 21 2.00 -12.23 26.50
N ALA A 22 3.07 -11.71 25.91
CA ALA A 22 3.22 -10.25 25.77
C ALA A 22 2.15 -9.66 24.85
N MET A 23 1.73 -10.40 23.79
CA MET A 23 0.64 -10.01 22.90
C MET A 23 -0.70 -9.86 23.66
N GLU A 24 -1.10 -10.88 24.42
CA GLU A 24 -2.34 -10.90 25.18
C GLU A 24 -2.40 -9.79 26.23
N GLN A 25 -1.31 -9.60 26.97
CA GLN A 25 -1.19 -8.53 27.95
C GLN A 25 -1.26 -7.13 27.30
N GLY A 26 -0.60 -6.96 26.15
CA GLY A 26 -0.63 -5.71 25.40
C GLY A 26 -2.03 -5.37 24.88
N ILE A 27 -2.75 -6.37 24.33
CA ILE A 27 -4.12 -6.18 23.82
C ILE A 27 -5.06 -5.74 24.96
N ALA A 28 -4.99 -6.37 26.13
CA ALA A 28 -5.78 -5.99 27.28
C ALA A 28 -5.57 -4.52 27.69
N GLY A 29 -4.34 -4.02 27.59
CA GLY A 29 -3.99 -2.64 27.88
C GLY A 29 -4.45 -1.62 26.83
N LEU A 30 -4.72 -2.05 25.60
CA LEU A 30 -5.11 -1.17 24.50
C LEU A 30 -6.56 -0.68 24.60
N VAL A 31 -7.47 -1.53 25.07
CA VAL A 31 -8.91 -1.20 25.11
C VAL A 31 -9.20 0.08 25.91
N PRO A 32 -8.67 0.27 27.13
CA PRO A 32 -8.87 1.51 27.87
C PRO A 32 -8.11 2.71 27.29
N ALA A 33 -7.13 2.48 26.42
CA ALA A 33 -6.31 3.52 25.79
C ALA A 33 -6.84 3.98 24.41
N LEU A 34 -7.97 3.42 23.96
CA LEU A 34 -8.60 3.84 22.70
C LEU A 34 -9.03 5.30 22.75
N ARG A 35 -8.69 6.06 21.71
CA ARG A 35 -9.06 7.47 21.57
C ARG A 35 -9.24 7.86 20.10
N PRO A 36 -10.10 8.85 19.78
CA PRO A 36 -10.40 9.24 18.41
C PRO A 36 -9.18 9.84 17.65
N ASP A 37 -8.25 10.44 18.35
CA ASP A 37 -7.06 11.12 17.84
C ASP A 37 -5.81 10.21 17.80
N GLY A 38 -5.95 8.91 18.06
CA GLY A 38 -4.84 7.95 18.17
C GLY A 38 -4.23 7.49 16.84
N TRP A 39 -4.71 7.95 15.69
CA TRP A 39 -4.27 7.48 14.38
C TRP A 39 -2.78 7.68 14.09
N ALA A 40 -2.24 8.85 14.47
CA ALA A 40 -0.82 9.16 14.27
C ALA A 40 0.08 8.24 15.11
N ASP A 41 -0.29 7.98 16.36
CA ASP A 41 0.44 7.07 17.25
C ASP A 41 0.36 5.63 16.75
N ALA A 42 -0.81 5.22 16.26
CA ALA A 42 -1.00 3.91 15.65
C ALA A 42 -0.11 3.74 14.40
N ALA A 43 -0.07 4.75 13.53
CA ALA A 43 0.79 4.74 12.35
C ALA A 43 2.28 4.65 12.72
N ALA A 44 2.71 5.37 13.75
CA ALA A 44 4.09 5.30 14.24
C ALA A 44 4.41 3.94 14.89
N ALA A 45 3.45 3.36 15.62
CA ALA A 45 3.65 2.10 16.33
C ALA A 45 3.81 0.88 15.43
N ILE A 46 3.20 0.87 14.23
CA ILE A 46 3.33 -0.24 13.27
C ILE A 46 4.59 -0.17 12.38
N MET A 47 5.35 0.92 12.44
CA MET A 47 6.59 1.09 11.66
C MET A 47 7.62 0.02 11.99
N THR A 48 8.41 -0.38 10.97
CA THR A 48 9.56 -1.29 11.11
C THR A 48 10.85 -0.58 10.69
N THR A 49 11.19 -0.62 9.41
CA THR A 49 12.30 0.12 8.81
C THR A 49 11.85 1.46 8.23
N ASP A 50 10.57 1.75 8.31
CA ASP A 50 9.98 3.03 7.92
C ASP A 50 10.65 4.19 8.62
N THR A 51 10.89 5.30 7.91
CA THR A 51 11.48 6.53 8.49
C THR A 51 10.42 7.52 8.97
N ARG A 52 9.18 7.34 8.55
CA ARG A 52 8.04 8.21 8.89
C ARG A 52 6.71 7.44 8.90
N PRO A 53 5.78 7.82 9.79
CA PRO A 53 4.43 7.26 9.79
C PRO A 53 3.68 7.66 8.52
N LYS A 54 2.82 6.76 8.03
CA LYS A 54 2.02 6.93 6.83
C LYS A 54 0.54 6.93 7.20
N LEU A 55 -0.13 8.05 6.92
CA LEU A 55 -1.53 8.28 7.23
C LEU A 55 -2.17 9.09 6.12
N ALA A 56 -3.39 8.71 5.73
CA ALA A 56 -4.21 9.43 4.77
C ALA A 56 -5.67 9.39 5.20
N SER A 57 -6.43 10.43 4.88
CA SER A 57 -7.85 10.53 5.20
C SER A 57 -8.61 11.25 4.09
N ALA A 58 -9.87 10.88 3.90
CA ALA A 58 -10.81 11.54 3.01
C ALA A 58 -12.17 11.69 3.71
N ARG A 59 -12.87 12.79 3.42
CA ARG A 59 -14.24 13.04 3.87
C ARG A 59 -15.16 13.01 2.66
N LEU A 60 -16.25 12.27 2.77
CA LEU A 60 -17.29 12.15 1.76
C LEU A 60 -18.28 13.30 1.85
N SER A 61 -19.02 13.54 0.77
CA SER A 61 -20.13 14.52 0.73
C SER A 61 -21.23 14.19 1.74
N SER A 62 -21.44 12.91 2.05
CA SER A 62 -22.32 12.44 3.12
C SER A 62 -21.90 12.88 4.52
N GLY A 63 -20.64 13.32 4.70
CA GLY A 63 -20.01 13.60 5.99
C GLY A 63 -19.22 12.45 6.57
N ALA A 64 -19.39 11.22 6.08
CA ALA A 64 -18.60 10.07 6.50
C ALA A 64 -17.11 10.26 6.20
N VAL A 65 -16.25 9.60 6.97
CA VAL A 65 -14.80 9.74 6.86
C VAL A 65 -14.17 8.37 6.59
N ILE A 66 -13.16 8.36 5.73
CA ILE A 66 -12.26 7.22 5.53
C ILE A 66 -10.90 7.65 6.04
N THR A 67 -10.31 6.87 6.93
CA THR A 67 -8.94 7.09 7.43
C THR A 67 -8.14 5.80 7.33
N GLY A 68 -6.93 5.89 6.83
CA GLY A 68 -6.04 4.74 6.70
C GLY A 68 -4.64 5.05 7.19
N ILE A 69 -3.99 4.02 7.73
CA ILE A 69 -2.56 4.00 8.04
C ILE A 69 -1.92 2.83 7.32
N ALA A 70 -0.65 2.99 6.98
CA ALA A 70 0.12 1.89 6.40
C ALA A 70 1.57 1.90 6.90
N LYS A 71 2.22 0.75 6.79
CA LYS A 71 3.66 0.62 7.01
C LYS A 71 4.31 -0.18 5.90
N GLY A 72 5.58 0.07 5.65
CA GLY A 72 6.44 -0.63 4.72
C GLY A 72 7.47 0.31 4.12
N ALA A 73 8.69 -0.18 3.94
CA ALA A 73 9.79 0.54 3.31
C ALA A 73 10.72 -0.41 2.52
N GLY A 74 10.64 -1.71 2.73
CA GLY A 74 11.38 -2.75 2.01
C GLY A 74 10.56 -4.01 1.87
N MET A 75 10.99 -4.95 1.01
CA MET A 75 10.29 -6.15 0.61
C MET A 75 8.92 -5.78 -0.01
N ILE A 76 8.94 -4.87 -1.00
CA ILE A 76 7.74 -4.28 -1.62
C ILE A 76 7.74 -4.55 -3.13
N ALA A 77 6.81 -5.43 -3.60
CA ALA A 77 6.57 -5.71 -5.02
C ALA A 77 5.08 -6.03 -5.29
N PRO A 78 4.54 -5.80 -6.52
CA PRO A 78 3.15 -6.10 -6.85
C PRO A 78 2.78 -7.56 -6.60
N HIS A 79 1.55 -7.79 -6.18
CA HIS A 79 0.89 -8.99 -5.69
C HIS A 79 1.10 -9.29 -4.20
N MET A 80 1.08 -8.23 -3.40
CA MET A 80 1.19 -8.17 -1.94
C MET A 80 2.65 -8.17 -1.47
N ALA A 81 3.00 -7.12 -0.79
CA ALA A 81 4.37 -6.83 -0.35
C ALA A 81 4.38 -6.66 1.18
N THR A 82 5.52 -6.65 1.88
CA THR A 82 5.64 -6.52 3.35
C THR A 82 4.98 -5.24 3.86
N MET A 83 3.71 -5.09 3.58
CA MET A 83 2.93 -3.97 4.04
C MET A 83 1.78 -4.41 4.94
N LEU A 84 1.49 -3.57 5.90
CA LEU A 84 0.23 -3.61 6.62
C LEU A 84 -0.50 -2.31 6.31
N ALA A 85 -1.74 -2.40 5.84
CA ALA A 85 -2.62 -1.26 5.66
C ALA A 85 -3.90 -1.49 6.48
N LEU A 86 -4.20 -0.57 7.37
CA LEU A 86 -5.40 -0.57 8.20
C LEU A 86 -6.22 0.65 7.83
N ILE A 87 -7.39 0.43 7.26
CA ILE A 87 -8.28 1.48 6.79
C ILE A 87 -9.60 1.34 7.54
N ALA A 88 -10.17 2.43 7.98
CA ALA A 88 -11.48 2.42 8.64
C ALA A 88 -12.35 3.56 8.13
N THR A 89 -13.66 3.32 8.19
CA THR A 89 -14.69 4.33 7.92
C THR A 89 -15.76 4.27 8.99
N ASP A 90 -16.37 5.40 9.28
CA ASP A 90 -17.55 5.53 10.13
C ASP A 90 -18.87 5.37 9.36
N ALA A 91 -18.82 5.17 8.04
CA ALA A 91 -19.98 4.82 7.23
C ALA A 91 -20.53 3.43 7.57
N SER A 92 -21.83 3.24 7.36
CA SER A 92 -22.52 1.96 7.51
C SER A 92 -22.54 1.22 6.18
N ILE A 93 -21.64 0.25 5.99
CA ILE A 93 -21.47 -0.50 4.74
C ILE A 93 -21.49 -2.00 5.04
N PRO A 94 -22.25 -2.80 4.27
CA PRO A 94 -22.24 -4.25 4.41
C PRO A 94 -20.87 -4.88 4.11
N PRO A 95 -20.47 -5.97 4.80
CA PRO A 95 -19.16 -6.61 4.59
C PRO A 95 -18.89 -7.04 3.15
N THR A 96 -19.91 -7.45 2.40
CA THR A 96 -19.80 -7.84 0.99
C THR A 96 -19.40 -6.68 0.10
N ASP A 97 -19.91 -5.49 0.37
CA ASP A 97 -19.57 -4.28 -0.38
C ASP A 97 -18.21 -3.76 0.03
N LEU A 98 -17.85 -3.84 1.33
CA LEU A 98 -16.51 -3.51 1.81
C LEU A 98 -15.43 -4.34 1.11
N ASP A 99 -15.63 -5.66 0.96
CA ASP A 99 -14.69 -6.54 0.24
C ASP A 99 -14.54 -6.11 -1.22
N ARG A 100 -15.64 -5.81 -1.90
CA ARG A 100 -15.64 -5.34 -3.28
C ARG A 100 -14.90 -4.01 -3.43
N TYR A 101 -15.18 -3.03 -2.59
CA TYR A 101 -14.51 -1.73 -2.61
C TYR A 101 -13.01 -1.86 -2.34
N LEU A 102 -12.63 -2.66 -1.33
CA LEU A 102 -11.23 -2.87 -0.98
C LEU A 102 -10.44 -3.51 -2.12
N ARG A 103 -10.98 -4.55 -2.78
CA ARG A 103 -10.32 -5.21 -3.91
C ARG A 103 -9.99 -4.23 -5.03
N VAL A 104 -10.94 -3.39 -5.43
CA VAL A 104 -10.71 -2.39 -6.47
C VAL A 104 -9.64 -1.38 -6.01
N ALA A 105 -9.73 -0.89 -4.78
CA ALA A 105 -8.77 0.09 -4.27
C ALA A 105 -7.35 -0.49 -4.18
N VAL A 106 -7.19 -1.75 -3.75
CA VAL A 106 -5.89 -2.44 -3.67
C VAL A 106 -5.28 -2.64 -5.05
N GLU A 107 -6.08 -3.06 -6.04
CA GLU A 107 -5.61 -3.24 -7.42
C GLU A 107 -5.12 -1.93 -8.05
N GLU A 108 -5.70 -0.80 -7.67
CA GLU A 108 -5.33 0.51 -8.20
C GLU A 108 -4.25 1.24 -7.40
N SER A 109 -3.82 0.68 -6.28
CA SER A 109 -2.87 1.32 -5.37
C SER A 109 -1.71 0.41 -4.99
N PHE A 110 -1.90 -0.41 -3.96
CA PHE A 110 -0.83 -1.25 -3.38
C PHE A 110 -0.28 -2.28 -4.37
N ASN A 111 -1.12 -2.82 -5.27
CA ASN A 111 -0.68 -3.75 -6.31
C ASN A 111 0.06 -3.06 -7.48
N ARG A 112 0.20 -1.74 -7.45
CA ARG A 112 0.91 -0.97 -8.48
C ARG A 112 2.27 -0.41 -8.03
N ILE A 113 2.71 -0.69 -6.80
CA ILE A 113 3.97 -0.15 -6.29
C ILE A 113 5.08 -1.19 -6.25
N VAL A 114 6.32 -0.73 -6.45
CA VAL A 114 7.53 -1.53 -6.36
C VAL A 114 8.60 -0.74 -5.62
N VAL A 115 9.26 -1.36 -4.64
CA VAL A 115 10.49 -0.84 -4.02
C VAL A 115 11.69 -1.67 -4.46
N ASP A 116 11.76 -2.95 -4.14
CA ASP A 116 12.91 -3.82 -4.38
C ASP A 116 12.60 -5.04 -5.27
N GLY A 117 11.35 -5.37 -5.47
CA GLY A 117 10.92 -6.52 -6.28
C GLY A 117 10.69 -7.79 -5.48
N ASP A 118 10.96 -7.78 -4.17
CA ASP A 118 10.71 -8.91 -3.28
C ASP A 118 9.30 -8.84 -2.66
N MET A 119 8.70 -10.00 -2.43
CA MET A 119 7.38 -10.14 -1.81
C MET A 119 7.50 -10.65 -0.38
N SER A 120 6.61 -10.21 0.50
CA SER A 120 6.47 -10.76 1.86
C SER A 120 5.53 -11.96 1.91
N THR A 121 5.57 -12.64 3.04
CA THR A 121 4.65 -13.73 3.38
C THR A 121 3.39 -13.25 4.12
N ASN A 122 3.33 -11.98 4.55
CA ASN A 122 2.37 -11.53 5.56
C ASN A 122 1.69 -10.19 5.21
N ASP A 123 1.55 -9.88 3.92
CA ASP A 123 0.91 -8.65 3.47
C ASP A 123 -0.58 -8.65 3.77
N THR A 124 -1.05 -7.53 4.29
CA THR A 124 -2.43 -7.42 4.71
C THR A 124 -2.97 -6.02 4.47
N ALA A 125 -4.11 -5.93 3.80
CA ALA A 125 -4.94 -4.74 3.75
C ALA A 125 -6.29 -5.04 4.40
N LEU A 126 -6.68 -4.26 5.39
CA LEU A 126 -7.96 -4.39 6.10
C LEU A 126 -8.78 -3.12 5.91
N LEU A 127 -10.06 -3.29 5.62
CA LEU A 127 -11.05 -2.21 5.62
C LEU A 127 -12.15 -2.54 6.64
N LEU A 128 -12.35 -1.63 7.59
CA LEU A 128 -13.30 -1.75 8.68
C LEU A 128 -14.36 -0.64 8.57
N ALA A 129 -15.62 -0.98 8.76
CA ALA A 129 -16.72 -0.02 8.88
C ALA A 129 -17.46 -0.25 10.19
N ASN A 130 -17.65 0.80 10.98
CA ASN A 130 -18.34 0.70 12.28
C ASN A 130 -19.75 1.32 12.29
N GLY A 131 -20.12 2.05 11.24
CA GLY A 131 -21.44 2.70 11.13
C GLY A 131 -21.68 3.81 12.17
N ALA A 132 -20.65 4.28 12.86
CA ALA A 132 -20.81 5.21 13.98
C ALA A 132 -21.37 6.57 13.58
N ALA A 133 -21.17 6.98 12.30
CA ALA A 133 -21.77 8.21 11.78
C ALA A 133 -23.28 8.10 11.55
N GLY A 134 -23.84 6.89 11.59
CA GLY A 134 -25.24 6.63 11.24
C GLY A 134 -25.57 6.92 9.77
N LEU A 135 -24.54 7.06 8.95
CA LEU A 135 -24.63 7.42 7.53
C LEU A 135 -24.30 6.20 6.68
N ALA A 136 -25.06 5.99 5.61
CA ALA A 136 -24.63 5.10 4.54
C ALA A 136 -23.38 5.66 3.86
N GLU A 137 -22.76 4.88 2.96
CA GLU A 137 -21.60 5.35 2.18
C GLU A 137 -21.91 6.59 1.33
N GLY A 138 -23.20 6.89 1.10
CA GLY A 138 -23.65 7.94 0.18
C GLY A 138 -23.61 7.44 -1.27
N ASP A 139 -22.98 8.20 -2.17
CA ASP A 139 -22.74 7.72 -3.54
C ASP A 139 -21.65 6.64 -3.56
N PRO A 140 -21.97 5.41 -4.02
CA PRO A 140 -21.00 4.32 -4.11
C PRO A 140 -19.77 4.66 -4.95
N ALA A 141 -19.92 5.49 -5.99
CA ALA A 141 -18.80 5.91 -6.83
C ALA A 141 -17.88 6.88 -6.09
N GLU A 142 -18.45 7.80 -5.30
CA GLU A 142 -17.68 8.70 -4.45
C GLU A 142 -16.92 7.93 -3.39
N PHE A 143 -17.57 6.96 -2.72
CA PHE A 143 -16.90 6.12 -1.72
C PHE A 143 -15.73 5.36 -2.34
N GLN A 144 -15.94 4.70 -3.48
CA GLN A 144 -14.87 3.96 -4.17
C GLN A 144 -13.70 4.89 -4.54
N ALA A 145 -13.99 6.06 -5.11
CA ALA A 145 -12.97 7.03 -5.50
C ALA A 145 -12.18 7.54 -4.29
N ALA A 146 -12.86 7.87 -3.20
CA ALA A 146 -12.24 8.35 -1.97
C ALA A 146 -11.37 7.26 -1.32
N LEU A 147 -11.86 6.02 -1.22
CA LEU A 147 -11.12 4.88 -0.72
C LEU A 147 -9.87 4.61 -1.57
N THR A 148 -10.03 4.59 -2.89
CA THR A 148 -8.92 4.41 -3.83
C THR A 148 -7.89 5.54 -3.67
N GLY A 149 -8.34 6.79 -3.51
CA GLY A 149 -7.47 7.93 -3.27
C GLY A 149 -6.65 7.81 -1.98
N VAL A 150 -7.27 7.36 -0.89
CA VAL A 150 -6.59 7.09 0.39
C VAL A 150 -5.55 5.97 0.20
N CYS A 151 -5.90 4.88 -0.46
CA CYS A 151 -4.98 3.76 -0.73
C CYS A 151 -3.81 4.19 -1.63
N ILE A 152 -4.04 5.00 -2.67
CA ILE A 152 -2.98 5.55 -3.53
C ILE A 152 -2.03 6.44 -2.73
N ALA A 153 -2.55 7.32 -1.88
CA ALA A 153 -1.73 8.20 -1.05
C ALA A 153 -0.81 7.39 -0.10
N LEU A 154 -1.35 6.33 0.52
CA LEU A 154 -0.59 5.42 1.38
C LEU A 154 0.45 4.62 0.58
N ALA A 155 0.09 4.09 -0.57
CA ALA A 155 0.99 3.34 -1.46
C ALA A 155 2.16 4.21 -1.95
N GLN A 156 1.88 5.45 -2.37
CA GLN A 156 2.93 6.40 -2.75
C GLN A 156 3.82 6.80 -1.56
N ALA A 157 3.25 6.93 -0.36
CA ALA A 157 4.02 7.21 0.85
C ALA A 157 5.00 6.06 1.18
N ILE A 158 4.59 4.80 0.97
CA ILE A 158 5.46 3.63 1.10
C ILE A 158 6.64 3.71 0.12
N VAL A 159 6.38 3.95 -1.16
CA VAL A 159 7.45 4.02 -2.19
C VAL A 159 8.40 5.19 -1.93
N ARG A 160 7.89 6.36 -1.51
CA ARG A 160 8.71 7.52 -1.18
C ARG A 160 9.60 7.32 0.04
N ASP A 161 9.24 6.39 0.91
CA ASP A 161 9.96 6.01 2.12
C ASP A 161 10.74 4.69 1.93
N GLY A 162 10.83 4.20 0.70
CA GLY A 162 11.54 2.96 0.37
C GLY A 162 13.00 2.98 0.82
N GLU A 163 13.49 1.85 1.32
CA GLU A 163 14.87 1.70 1.79
C GLU A 163 15.86 2.12 0.70
N GLY A 164 16.70 3.13 1.00
CA GLY A 164 17.68 3.67 0.05
C GLY A 164 17.09 4.46 -1.12
N ALA A 165 15.79 4.74 -1.14
CA ALA A 165 15.15 5.46 -2.23
C ALA A 165 15.64 6.91 -2.31
N THR A 166 16.11 7.31 -3.48
CA THR A 166 16.51 8.68 -3.79
C THR A 166 15.57 9.36 -4.79
N LYS A 167 14.72 8.56 -5.45
CA LYS A 167 13.80 9.04 -6.48
C LYS A 167 12.46 8.31 -6.36
N PHE A 168 11.38 9.04 -6.64
CA PHE A 168 10.05 8.50 -6.87
C PHE A 168 9.79 8.56 -8.38
N VAL A 169 9.53 7.42 -8.99
CA VAL A 169 9.34 7.28 -10.45
C VAL A 169 7.95 6.74 -10.72
N THR A 170 7.23 7.37 -11.62
CA THR A 170 5.98 6.86 -12.19
C THR A 170 6.26 6.27 -13.57
N VAL A 171 5.81 5.03 -13.79
CA VAL A 171 5.88 4.36 -15.10
C VAL A 171 4.48 4.34 -15.69
N GLU A 172 4.31 5.06 -16.79
CA GLU A 172 3.06 5.09 -17.55
C GLU A 172 3.24 4.33 -18.87
N VAL A 173 2.30 3.45 -19.18
CA VAL A 173 2.29 2.67 -20.41
C VAL A 173 0.97 2.93 -21.14
N GLY A 174 1.08 3.59 -22.31
CA GLY A 174 -0.03 3.84 -23.23
C GLY A 174 0.04 2.95 -24.46
N GLY A 175 -1.09 2.78 -25.16
CA GLY A 175 -1.14 2.09 -26.46
C GLY A 175 -0.98 0.57 -26.42
N ALA A 176 -0.97 -0.05 -25.23
CA ALA A 176 -1.04 -1.51 -25.11
C ALA A 176 -2.41 -2.05 -25.59
N ALA A 177 -2.46 -3.33 -25.93
CA ALA A 177 -3.70 -3.96 -26.39
C ALA A 177 -4.84 -3.93 -25.36
N ASP A 178 -4.49 -4.03 -24.09
CA ASP A 178 -5.38 -3.95 -22.93
C ASP A 178 -4.64 -3.50 -21.68
N GLU A 179 -5.37 -3.24 -20.60
CA GLU A 179 -4.80 -2.80 -19.33
C GLU A 179 -3.90 -3.86 -18.68
N ALA A 180 -4.22 -5.14 -18.81
CA ALA A 180 -3.40 -6.21 -18.23
C ALA A 180 -2.01 -6.25 -18.89
N ASN A 181 -1.92 -6.06 -20.19
CA ASN A 181 -0.66 -5.96 -20.92
C ASN A 181 0.10 -4.69 -20.53
N ALA A 182 -0.58 -3.54 -20.40
CA ALA A 182 0.03 -2.30 -19.94
C ALA A 182 0.65 -2.47 -18.54
N ARG A 183 -0.08 -3.08 -17.60
CA ARG A 183 0.39 -3.38 -16.25
C ARG A 183 1.61 -4.32 -16.25
N ARG A 184 1.62 -5.37 -17.08
CA ARG A 184 2.75 -6.29 -17.21
C ARG A 184 4.01 -5.56 -17.67
N ILE A 185 3.88 -4.70 -18.68
CA ILE A 185 5.01 -3.90 -19.20
C ILE A 185 5.51 -2.95 -18.11
N ALA A 186 4.63 -2.16 -17.49
CA ALA A 186 4.98 -1.21 -16.44
C ALA A 186 5.69 -1.90 -15.26
N ARG A 187 5.16 -3.04 -14.82
CA ARG A 187 5.76 -3.84 -13.76
C ARG A 187 7.16 -4.32 -14.14
N GLN A 188 7.34 -4.85 -15.34
CA GLN A 188 8.63 -5.35 -15.80
C GLN A 188 9.70 -4.24 -15.86
N ILE A 189 9.31 -3.04 -16.27
CA ILE A 189 10.18 -1.85 -16.20
C ILE A 189 10.52 -1.51 -14.75
N ALA A 190 9.52 -1.47 -13.87
CA ALA A 190 9.69 -1.07 -12.48
C ALA A 190 10.57 -2.03 -11.66
N ILE A 191 10.53 -3.35 -11.92
CA ILE A 191 11.37 -4.34 -11.22
C ILE A 191 12.76 -4.51 -11.84
N SER A 192 13.06 -3.93 -13.02
CA SER A 192 14.34 -4.12 -13.71
C SER A 192 15.50 -3.48 -12.95
N PRO A 193 16.50 -4.25 -12.49
CA PRO A 193 17.69 -3.69 -11.84
C PRO A 193 18.46 -2.72 -12.75
N LEU A 194 18.52 -2.99 -14.06
CA LEU A 194 19.17 -2.12 -15.01
C LEU A 194 18.48 -0.76 -15.16
N VAL A 195 17.14 -0.75 -15.16
CA VAL A 195 16.36 0.50 -15.16
C VAL A 195 16.53 1.26 -13.86
N LYS A 196 16.43 0.55 -12.71
CA LYS A 196 16.61 1.16 -11.38
C LYS A 196 17.98 1.81 -11.23
N THR A 197 19.05 1.16 -11.66
CA THR A 197 20.42 1.71 -11.60
C THR A 197 20.61 2.90 -12.54
N ALA A 198 19.94 2.93 -13.72
CA ALA A 198 19.95 4.08 -14.60
C ALA A 198 19.24 5.28 -13.93
N PHE A 199 18.06 5.08 -13.36
CA PHE A 199 17.36 6.13 -12.62
C PHE A 199 18.17 6.63 -11.42
N TYR A 200 18.77 5.72 -10.65
CA TYR A 200 19.64 6.10 -9.54
C TYR A 200 20.78 7.01 -9.98
N GLY A 201 21.48 6.61 -11.05
CA GLY A 201 22.62 7.34 -11.62
C GLY A 201 22.24 8.58 -12.45
N ALA A 202 20.94 8.92 -12.54
CA ALA A 202 20.40 9.98 -13.40
C ALA A 202 20.81 9.80 -14.89
N ASP A 203 20.96 8.54 -15.33
CA ASP A 203 21.23 8.18 -16.71
C ASP A 203 19.89 8.01 -17.46
N ALA A 204 19.70 8.83 -18.52
CA ALA A 204 18.51 8.79 -19.38
C ALA A 204 18.57 7.59 -20.35
N ASN A 205 18.71 6.37 -19.82
CA ASN A 205 18.93 5.15 -20.59
C ASN A 205 17.62 4.52 -21.07
N TRP A 206 17.00 5.13 -22.07
CA TRP A 206 15.78 4.61 -22.69
C TRP A 206 15.95 3.18 -23.25
N GLY A 207 17.16 2.79 -23.68
CA GLY A 207 17.44 1.44 -24.15
C GLY A 207 17.22 0.37 -23.07
N ARG A 208 17.53 0.65 -21.80
CA ARG A 208 17.23 -0.25 -20.67
C ARG A 208 15.75 -0.35 -20.41
N ILE A 209 15.00 0.74 -20.61
CA ILE A 209 13.54 0.74 -20.49
C ILE A 209 12.91 -0.15 -21.54
N LEU A 210 13.33 0.00 -22.82
CA LEU A 210 12.83 -0.86 -23.92
C LEU A 210 13.22 -2.32 -23.73
N ALA A 211 14.44 -2.60 -23.30
CA ALA A 211 14.88 -3.96 -22.98
C ALA A 211 14.00 -4.58 -21.88
N ALA A 212 13.71 -3.85 -20.82
CA ALA A 212 12.83 -4.32 -19.77
C ALA A 212 11.39 -4.56 -20.26
N ALA A 213 10.86 -3.66 -21.07
CA ALA A 213 9.55 -3.85 -21.72
C ALA A 213 9.52 -5.13 -22.58
N GLY A 214 10.59 -5.44 -23.30
CA GLY A 214 10.73 -6.65 -24.12
C GLY A 214 10.64 -7.96 -23.32
N TYR A 215 11.01 -7.94 -22.03
CA TYR A 215 10.87 -9.10 -21.13
C TYR A 215 9.48 -9.28 -20.53
N ALA A 216 8.54 -8.37 -20.79
CA ALA A 216 7.20 -8.43 -20.20
C ALA A 216 6.35 -9.63 -20.68
N GLY A 217 6.81 -10.37 -21.70
CA GLY A 217 6.05 -11.47 -22.31
C GLY A 217 4.76 -10.98 -22.99
N VAL A 218 4.79 -9.74 -23.50
CA VAL A 218 3.73 -9.10 -24.25
C VAL A 218 4.26 -8.84 -25.66
N ALA A 219 3.45 -9.08 -26.69
CA ALA A 219 3.83 -8.73 -28.05
C ALA A 219 3.96 -7.20 -28.18
N LEU A 220 5.13 -6.74 -28.58
CA LEU A 220 5.43 -5.33 -28.80
C LEU A 220 5.77 -5.13 -30.28
N ASP A 221 5.28 -4.05 -30.86
CA ASP A 221 5.69 -3.60 -32.19
C ASP A 221 6.83 -2.57 -32.03
N PRO A 222 8.09 -2.93 -32.43
CA PRO A 222 9.22 -2.02 -32.26
C PRO A 222 9.09 -0.70 -33.03
N ALA A 223 8.23 -0.66 -34.06
CA ALA A 223 8.00 0.57 -34.83
C ALA A 223 7.07 1.57 -34.13
N ARG A 224 6.45 1.15 -33.01
CA ARG A 224 5.50 1.96 -32.21
C ARG A 224 6.01 2.30 -30.81
N LEU A 225 7.26 1.98 -30.51
CA LEU A 225 7.90 2.23 -29.22
C LEU A 225 8.69 3.55 -29.23
#